data_0d0a74f5608d6c7e18491ccf98a21a4c
#
_entry.id   0d0a74f5608d6c7e18491ccf98a21a4c
#
_cell.length_a   1.000
_cell.length_b   1.000
_cell.length_c   1.000
_cell.angle_alpha   90.00
_cell.angle_beta   90.00
_cell.angle_gamma   90.00
#
_symmetry.space_group_name_H-M   'P 1'
#
loop_
_entity.id
_entity.type
_entity.pdbx_description
1 polymer ?
#
loop_
_entity_poly.entity_id
_entity_poly.type
_entity_poly.pdbx_seq_one_letter_code
_entity_poly.pdbx_strand_id
1 'polypeptide(L)'
;MISVIICSADPVELQLVKENIARTIGTAHEIIAFHNGNAEKGICELYNEGTKQAKYDILVFMHEDIEMKTEAWGAKVMEIFAANPNLGLIGVAGGGYKSVVPSSWYNADLEINGGFYCNLIQGFKYSGREAFLDYRNAKNEKLTKVASIDGCWMATKKEIALANITNISLLLLETD
;
A
#
# COMPACT_ATOMS: atom_id res chain seq x y z
N MET A 1 5.39 14.68 -7.74
CA MET A 1 3.91 14.60 -7.88
C MET A 1 3.50 13.14 -7.89
N ILE A 2 2.32 12.83 -7.34
CA ILE A 2 1.88 11.43 -7.08
C ILE A 2 0.46 11.24 -7.59
N SER A 3 0.19 10.11 -8.26
CA SER A 3 -1.16 9.63 -8.53
C SER A 3 -1.54 8.57 -7.49
N VAL A 4 -2.58 8.84 -6.69
CA VAL A 4 -3.11 7.92 -5.69
C VAL A 4 -4.30 7.18 -6.31
N ILE A 5 -4.26 5.84 -6.28
CA ILE A 5 -5.26 4.97 -6.89
C ILE A 5 -5.97 4.19 -5.77
N ILE A 6 -7.27 4.32 -5.70
CA ILE A 6 -8.10 3.75 -4.63
C ILE A 6 -9.24 2.94 -5.24
N CYS A 7 -9.39 1.69 -4.82
CA CYS A 7 -10.59 0.90 -5.06
C CYS A 7 -11.47 1.01 -3.81
N SER A 8 -12.71 1.49 -3.96
CA SER A 8 -13.59 1.81 -2.83
C SER A 8 -14.93 1.09 -2.96
N ALA A 9 -15.36 0.50 -1.84
CA ALA A 9 -16.71 -0.05 -1.66
C ALA A 9 -17.61 0.89 -0.81
N ASP A 10 -17.01 1.72 0.05
CA ASP A 10 -17.71 2.60 0.98
C ASP A 10 -17.44 4.08 0.63
N PRO A 11 -18.45 4.84 0.14
CA PRO A 11 -18.27 6.25 -0.22
C PRO A 11 -17.93 7.15 0.97
N VAL A 12 -18.29 6.77 2.20
CA VAL A 12 -17.96 7.55 3.40
C VAL A 12 -16.48 7.40 3.72
N GLU A 13 -15.96 6.18 3.73
CA GLU A 13 -14.52 5.90 3.92
C GLU A 13 -13.69 6.56 2.81
N LEU A 14 -14.17 6.48 1.56
CA LEU A 14 -13.51 7.15 0.44
C LEU A 14 -13.38 8.66 0.66
N GLN A 15 -14.41 9.31 1.19
CA GLN A 15 -14.35 10.74 1.47
C GLN A 15 -13.34 11.03 2.59
N LEU A 16 -13.36 10.24 3.67
CA LEU A 16 -12.43 10.39 4.79
C LEU A 16 -10.97 10.23 4.36
N VAL A 17 -10.66 9.19 3.56
CA VAL A 17 -9.29 8.98 3.08
C VAL A 17 -8.83 10.10 2.14
N LYS A 18 -9.71 10.63 1.29
CA LYS A 18 -9.39 11.77 0.41
C LYS A 18 -9.03 13.02 1.21
N GLU A 19 -9.78 13.33 2.25
CA GLU A 19 -9.50 14.45 3.16
C GLU A 19 -8.18 14.25 3.92
N ASN A 20 -7.93 13.02 4.38
CA ASN A 20 -6.67 12.68 5.02
C ASN A 20 -5.49 12.84 4.06
N ILE A 21 -5.57 12.32 2.83
CA ILE A 21 -4.54 12.49 1.80
C ILE A 21 -4.27 13.97 1.55
N ALA A 22 -5.30 14.76 1.30
CA ALA A 22 -5.15 16.20 1.02
C ALA A 22 -4.41 16.94 2.14
N ARG A 23 -4.64 16.55 3.40
CA ARG A 23 -4.00 17.14 4.57
C ARG A 23 -2.54 16.69 4.75
N THR A 24 -2.24 15.42 4.48
CA THR A 24 -1.00 14.78 4.93
C THR A 24 0.02 14.50 3.84
N ILE A 25 -0.36 14.48 2.56
CA ILE A 25 0.53 14.04 1.47
C ILE A 25 1.74 14.96 1.22
N GLY A 26 1.60 16.27 1.43
CA GLY A 26 2.69 17.23 1.35
C GLY A 26 3.30 17.44 -0.04
N THR A 27 2.60 17.05 -1.11
CA THR A 27 3.03 17.26 -2.51
C THR A 27 1.83 17.38 -3.45
N ALA A 28 2.05 17.90 -4.66
CA ALA A 28 1.03 17.90 -5.70
C ALA A 28 0.64 16.47 -6.06
N HIS A 29 -0.66 16.21 -6.14
CA HIS A 29 -1.20 14.88 -6.37
C HIS A 29 -2.52 14.92 -7.14
N GLU A 30 -2.93 13.76 -7.64
CA GLU A 30 -4.29 13.46 -8.06
C GLU A 30 -4.79 12.20 -7.35
N ILE A 31 -6.09 12.03 -7.28
CA ILE A 31 -6.72 10.82 -6.75
C ILE A 31 -7.59 10.22 -7.85
N ILE A 32 -7.33 8.97 -8.20
CA ILE A 32 -8.11 8.15 -9.12
C ILE A 32 -8.84 7.11 -8.28
N ALA A 33 -10.14 7.29 -8.10
CA ALA A 33 -10.94 6.40 -7.26
C ALA A 33 -11.98 5.66 -8.09
N PHE A 34 -12.09 4.36 -7.87
CA PHE A 34 -13.08 3.49 -8.48
C PHE A 34 -14.08 3.04 -7.43
N HIS A 35 -15.36 3.24 -7.70
CA HIS A 35 -16.41 2.66 -6.86
C HIS A 35 -16.63 1.20 -7.28
N ASN A 36 -16.50 0.28 -6.33
CA ASN A 36 -16.62 -1.16 -6.56
C ASN A 36 -17.43 -1.86 -5.45
N GLY A 37 -18.45 -1.18 -4.93
CA GLY A 37 -19.25 -1.67 -3.80
C GLY A 37 -19.96 -2.99 -4.06
N ASN A 38 -20.19 -3.33 -5.32
CA ASN A 38 -20.80 -4.61 -5.73
C ASN A 38 -19.75 -5.67 -6.12
N ALA A 39 -18.47 -5.39 -5.95
CA ALA A 39 -17.35 -6.27 -6.34
C ALA A 39 -17.44 -6.73 -7.83
N GLU A 40 -17.85 -5.83 -8.72
CA GLU A 40 -18.02 -6.13 -10.16
C GLU A 40 -16.69 -6.41 -10.86
N LYS A 41 -15.62 -5.79 -10.39
CA LYS A 41 -14.27 -5.96 -10.91
C LYS A 41 -13.30 -6.38 -9.81
N GLY A 42 -12.27 -7.13 -10.15
CA GLY A 42 -11.17 -7.43 -9.24
C GLY A 42 -10.34 -6.17 -8.92
N ILE A 43 -9.82 -6.07 -7.70
CA ILE A 43 -9.01 -4.92 -7.27
C ILE A 43 -7.80 -4.70 -8.19
N CYS A 44 -7.16 -5.77 -8.66
CA CYS A 44 -6.03 -5.72 -9.59
C CYS A 44 -6.42 -5.13 -10.94
N GLU A 45 -7.61 -5.44 -11.44
CA GLU A 45 -8.12 -4.88 -12.69
C GLU A 45 -8.28 -3.36 -12.56
N LEU A 46 -8.88 -2.89 -11.46
CA LEU A 46 -9.07 -1.47 -11.19
C LEU A 46 -7.74 -0.74 -10.96
N TYR A 47 -6.79 -1.37 -10.28
CA TYR A 47 -5.45 -0.80 -10.10
C TYR A 47 -4.70 -0.69 -11.44
N ASN A 48 -4.82 -1.68 -12.32
CA ASN A 48 -4.27 -1.61 -13.68
C ASN A 48 -4.92 -0.51 -14.52
N GLU A 49 -6.22 -0.33 -14.38
CA GLU A 49 -6.97 0.73 -15.05
C GLU A 49 -6.53 2.12 -14.55
N GLY A 50 -6.42 2.29 -13.23
CA GLY A 50 -5.90 3.50 -12.60
C GLY A 50 -4.45 3.81 -13.00
N THR A 51 -3.60 2.79 -13.10
CA THR A 51 -2.21 2.93 -13.58
C THR A 51 -2.15 3.55 -14.98
N LYS A 52 -3.03 3.10 -15.88
CA LYS A 52 -3.11 3.66 -17.26
C LYS A 52 -3.59 5.10 -17.27
N GLN A 53 -4.55 5.46 -16.40
CA GLN A 53 -5.12 6.81 -16.30
C GLN A 53 -4.20 7.80 -15.58
N ALA A 54 -3.30 7.34 -14.73
CA ALA A 54 -2.44 8.16 -13.88
C ALA A 54 -1.59 9.14 -14.69
N LYS A 55 -1.50 10.39 -14.24
CA LYS A 55 -0.71 11.46 -14.88
C LYS A 55 0.74 11.52 -14.40
N TYR A 56 1.02 11.04 -13.19
CA TYR A 56 2.30 11.21 -12.54
C TYR A 56 3.11 9.92 -12.50
N ASP A 57 4.44 10.06 -12.39
CA ASP A 57 5.38 8.94 -12.48
C ASP A 57 5.47 8.10 -11.20
N ILE A 58 5.02 8.64 -10.06
CA ILE A 58 4.93 7.88 -8.82
C ILE A 58 3.46 7.55 -8.57
N LEU A 59 3.18 6.27 -8.39
CA LEU A 59 1.86 5.74 -8.08
C LEU A 59 1.81 5.28 -6.63
N VAL A 60 0.67 5.49 -6.00
CA VAL A 60 0.34 4.90 -4.70
C VAL A 60 -0.99 4.17 -4.85
N PHE A 61 -0.99 2.88 -4.54
CA PHE A 61 -2.19 2.07 -4.38
C PHE A 61 -2.51 1.97 -2.91
N MET A 62 -3.73 2.25 -2.52
CA MET A 62 -4.11 2.17 -1.11
C MET A 62 -5.59 1.84 -0.94
N HIS A 63 -5.90 1.22 0.20
CA HIS A 63 -7.27 0.95 0.61
C HIS A 63 -7.96 2.24 1.09
N GLU A 64 -9.28 2.26 1.05
CA GLU A 64 -10.10 3.41 1.45
C GLU A 64 -10.19 3.60 2.96
N ASP A 65 -9.94 2.54 3.75
CA ASP A 65 -10.02 2.52 5.21
C ASP A 65 -8.69 2.86 5.91
N ILE A 66 -7.76 3.47 5.17
CA ILE A 66 -6.45 3.86 5.70
C ILE A 66 -6.43 5.34 6.09
N GLU A 67 -5.86 5.62 7.26
CA GLU A 67 -5.52 6.97 7.69
C GLU A 67 -4.00 7.13 7.80
N MET A 68 -3.42 7.96 6.92
CA MET A 68 -2.01 8.32 6.98
C MET A 68 -1.77 9.26 8.16
N LYS A 69 -0.93 8.82 9.11
CA LYS A 69 -0.55 9.61 10.31
C LYS A 69 0.73 10.41 10.10
N THR A 70 1.51 10.08 9.07
CA THR A 70 2.79 10.74 8.78
C THR A 70 2.55 11.98 7.95
N GLU A 71 2.98 13.14 8.45
CA GLU A 71 2.96 14.38 7.68
C GLU A 71 3.97 14.36 6.52
N ALA A 72 3.58 14.95 5.38
CA ALA A 72 4.36 15.01 4.14
C ALA A 72 4.83 13.63 3.63
N TRP A 73 4.01 12.61 3.84
CA TRP A 73 4.37 11.24 3.46
C TRP A 73 4.65 11.08 1.96
N GLY A 74 3.94 11.80 1.09
CA GLY A 74 4.16 11.78 -0.34
C GLY A 74 5.51 12.39 -0.74
N ALA A 75 5.92 13.49 -0.10
CA ALA A 75 7.25 14.05 -0.31
C ALA A 75 8.34 13.04 0.09
N LYS A 76 8.18 12.37 1.24
CA LYS A 76 9.10 11.31 1.69
C LYS A 76 9.19 10.14 0.71
N VAL A 77 8.06 9.70 0.15
CA VAL A 77 8.04 8.65 -0.89
C VAL A 77 8.85 9.08 -2.11
N MET A 78 8.67 10.31 -2.58
CA MET A 78 9.43 10.84 -3.72
C MET A 78 10.94 10.90 -3.42
N GLU A 79 11.33 11.35 -2.22
CA GLU A 79 12.74 11.37 -1.78
C GLU A 79 13.34 9.96 -1.74
N ILE A 80 12.60 8.96 -1.24
CA ILE A 80 13.04 7.56 -1.19
C ILE A 80 13.31 7.03 -2.60
N PHE A 81 12.40 7.24 -3.56
CA PHE A 81 12.61 6.79 -4.95
C PHE A 81 13.76 7.54 -5.63
N ALA A 82 13.92 8.84 -5.36
CA ALA A 82 15.03 9.62 -5.90
C ALA A 82 16.39 9.16 -5.37
N ALA A 83 16.47 8.82 -4.08
CA ALA A 83 17.70 8.33 -3.46
C ALA A 83 18.03 6.87 -3.82
N ASN A 84 17.05 6.10 -4.32
CA ASN A 84 17.19 4.67 -4.61
C ASN A 84 16.67 4.35 -6.03
N PRO A 85 17.44 4.61 -7.09
CA PRO A 85 16.97 4.45 -8.47
C PRO A 85 16.47 3.03 -8.82
N ASN A 86 17.08 2.01 -8.20
CA ASN A 86 16.75 0.60 -8.41
C ASN A 86 15.56 0.10 -7.55
N LEU A 87 14.99 0.97 -6.70
CA LEU A 87 13.85 0.61 -5.88
C LEU A 87 12.59 0.54 -6.74
N GLY A 88 11.93 -0.62 -6.72
CA GLY A 88 10.73 -0.88 -7.52
C GLY A 88 9.44 -0.65 -6.77
N LEU A 89 9.38 -1.07 -5.52
CA LEU A 89 8.14 -1.11 -4.73
C LEU A 89 8.43 -0.81 -3.26
N ILE A 90 7.56 -0.02 -2.62
CA ILE A 90 7.60 0.31 -1.18
C ILE A 90 6.25 -0.07 -0.58
N GLY A 91 6.27 -0.64 0.62
CA GLY A 91 5.09 -0.89 1.45
C GLY A 91 5.33 -0.46 2.89
N VAL A 92 4.28 -0.47 3.71
CA VAL A 92 4.32 -0.14 5.15
C VAL A 92 4.33 -1.38 6.05
N ALA A 93 4.07 -2.55 5.46
CA ALA A 93 4.13 -3.85 6.12
C ALA A 93 4.62 -4.92 5.15
N GLY A 94 5.35 -5.93 5.64
CA GLY A 94 5.84 -7.01 4.81
C GLY A 94 6.65 -8.07 5.56
N GLY A 95 6.88 -9.20 4.89
CA GLY A 95 7.62 -10.32 5.39
C GLY A 95 8.94 -10.56 4.64
N GLY A 96 10.00 -10.88 5.38
CA GLY A 96 11.32 -11.20 4.83
C GLY A 96 11.38 -12.56 4.12
N TYR A 97 10.32 -13.34 4.19
CA TYR A 97 10.16 -14.63 3.53
C TYR A 97 8.76 -14.79 2.97
N LYS A 98 8.64 -15.44 1.83
CA LYS A 98 7.36 -15.82 1.23
C LYS A 98 7.42 -17.31 0.88
N SER A 99 6.46 -18.07 1.37
CA SER A 99 6.29 -19.48 1.02
C SER A 99 5.95 -19.64 -0.47
N VAL A 100 6.33 -20.77 -1.06
CA VAL A 100 5.94 -21.13 -2.44
C VAL A 100 4.48 -21.53 -2.55
N VAL A 101 3.84 -21.88 -1.44
CA VAL A 101 2.39 -22.11 -1.40
C VAL A 101 1.65 -20.79 -1.19
N PRO A 102 0.40 -20.64 -1.69
CA PRO A 102 -0.42 -19.49 -1.40
C PRO A 102 -0.53 -19.25 0.10
N SER A 103 -0.16 -18.05 0.55
CA SER A 103 -0.15 -17.67 1.95
C SER A 103 -0.15 -16.15 2.06
N SER A 104 -0.58 -15.61 3.21
CA SER A 104 -0.45 -14.19 3.54
C SER A 104 1.03 -13.74 3.55
N TRP A 105 1.27 -12.44 3.47
CA TRP A 105 2.57 -11.84 3.75
C TRP A 105 2.99 -12.03 5.21
N TYR A 106 2.04 -12.22 6.12
CA TYR A 106 2.25 -12.55 7.52
C TYR A 106 2.41 -14.06 7.71
N ASN A 107 3.37 -14.43 8.58
CA ASN A 107 3.59 -15.80 9.03
C ASN A 107 4.11 -15.76 10.47
N ALA A 108 3.55 -16.56 11.36
CA ALA A 108 3.93 -16.61 12.77
C ALA A 108 5.42 -16.92 12.99
N ASP A 109 6.02 -17.77 12.14
CA ASP A 109 7.45 -18.08 12.20
C ASP A 109 8.32 -16.85 11.90
N LEU A 110 7.86 -15.98 11.01
CA LEU A 110 8.55 -14.70 10.74
C LEU A 110 8.47 -13.75 11.92
N GLU A 111 7.37 -13.74 12.65
CA GLU A 111 7.23 -12.92 13.85
C GLU A 111 8.23 -13.35 14.93
N ILE A 112 8.33 -14.66 15.19
CA ILE A 112 9.26 -15.23 16.18
C ILE A 112 10.72 -14.96 15.80
N ASN A 113 11.06 -15.03 14.51
CA ASN A 113 12.43 -14.90 14.01
C ASN A 113 12.80 -13.47 13.59
N GLY A 114 11.96 -12.45 13.86
CA GLY A 114 12.23 -11.06 13.52
C GLY A 114 12.24 -10.75 12.02
N GLY A 115 11.62 -11.61 11.22
CA GLY A 115 11.50 -11.44 9.76
C GLY A 115 10.25 -10.69 9.31
N PHE A 116 9.52 -10.10 10.23
CA PHE A 116 8.30 -9.38 10.03
C PHE A 116 8.52 -7.87 10.26
N TYR A 117 8.06 -7.06 9.34
CA TYR A 117 8.28 -5.62 9.35
C TYR A 117 6.98 -4.89 9.14
N CYS A 118 6.61 -3.99 10.05
CA CYS A 118 5.46 -3.13 9.88
C CYS A 118 5.57 -1.84 10.69
N ASN A 119 4.83 -0.83 10.25
CA ASN A 119 4.63 0.43 10.96
C ASN A 119 3.18 0.86 10.77
N LEU A 120 2.31 0.26 11.54
CA LEU A 120 0.85 0.39 11.44
C LEU A 120 0.24 0.69 12.80
N ILE A 121 -0.83 1.47 12.81
CA ILE A 121 -1.79 1.49 13.91
C ILE A 121 -2.96 0.63 13.46
N GLN A 122 -3.08 -0.55 14.07
CA GLN A 122 -4.15 -1.48 13.77
C GLN A 122 -5.43 -1.03 14.47
N GLY A 123 -6.41 -0.58 13.70
CA GLY A 123 -7.76 -0.27 14.16
C GLY A 123 -8.71 -1.46 13.97
N PHE A 124 -9.82 -1.45 14.71
CA PHE A 124 -10.84 -2.51 14.67
C PHE A 124 -12.25 -1.90 14.64
N LYS A 125 -12.72 -1.61 13.43
CA LYS A 125 -13.99 -0.86 13.21
C LYS A 125 -15.22 -1.52 13.87
N TYR A 126 -15.25 -2.85 13.94
CA TYR A 126 -16.47 -3.59 14.33
C TYR A 126 -16.34 -4.43 15.61
N SER A 127 -15.19 -4.47 16.24
CA SER A 127 -14.94 -5.41 17.34
C SER A 127 -14.92 -4.78 18.73
N GLY A 128 -14.99 -3.45 18.84
CA GLY A 128 -14.84 -2.73 20.11
C GLY A 128 -13.43 -2.84 20.73
N ARG A 129 -12.47 -3.44 20.03
CA ARG A 129 -11.08 -3.54 20.48
C ARG A 129 -10.39 -2.20 20.32
N GLU A 130 -9.53 -1.84 21.27
CA GLU A 130 -8.71 -0.65 21.18
C GLU A 130 -7.67 -0.78 20.07
N ALA A 131 -7.42 0.33 19.36
CA ALA A 131 -6.35 0.39 18.38
C ALA A 131 -4.99 0.32 19.08
N PHE A 132 -4.03 -0.35 18.44
CA PHE A 132 -2.66 -0.44 18.96
C PHE A 132 -1.62 -0.18 17.86
N LEU A 133 -0.47 0.34 18.27
CA LEU A 133 0.69 0.48 17.39
C LEU A 133 1.38 -0.89 17.23
N ASP A 134 1.37 -1.39 16.00
CA ASP A 134 2.20 -2.52 15.60
C ASP A 134 3.42 -2.00 14.85
N TYR A 135 4.54 -1.91 15.57
CA TYR A 135 5.82 -1.48 15.02
C TYR A 135 6.84 -2.60 15.14
N ARG A 136 7.27 -3.12 14.00
CA ARG A 136 8.22 -4.21 13.88
C ARG A 136 9.36 -3.80 12.94
N ASN A 137 10.54 -3.63 13.48
CA ASN A 137 11.73 -3.27 12.71
C ASN A 137 12.98 -3.83 13.40
N ALA A 138 13.14 -5.15 13.35
CA ALA A 138 14.24 -5.84 14.05
C ALA A 138 15.64 -5.39 13.60
N LYS A 139 15.77 -4.90 12.35
CA LYS A 139 17.05 -4.40 11.82
C LYS A 139 17.30 -2.92 12.12
N ASN A 140 16.30 -2.20 12.64
CA ASN A 140 16.35 -0.76 12.85
C ASN A 140 16.80 0.03 11.59
N GLU A 141 16.32 -0.40 10.41
CA GLU A 141 16.62 0.21 9.12
C GLU A 141 15.47 1.11 8.67
N LYS A 142 15.78 2.19 7.95
CA LYS A 142 14.74 3.05 7.35
C LYS A 142 13.98 2.36 6.22
N LEU A 143 14.67 1.50 5.48
CA LEU A 143 14.12 0.64 4.43
C LEU A 143 14.69 -0.76 4.60
N THR A 144 13.83 -1.74 4.71
CA THR A 144 14.21 -3.14 4.79
C THR A 144 13.73 -3.90 3.56
N LYS A 145 14.63 -4.67 2.94
CA LYS A 145 14.25 -5.54 1.83
C LYS A 145 13.43 -6.71 2.37
N VAL A 146 12.24 -6.90 1.78
CA VAL A 146 11.29 -7.97 2.09
C VAL A 146 10.98 -8.82 0.86
N ALA A 147 10.42 -10.00 1.07
CA ALA A 147 10.00 -10.90 0.01
C ALA A 147 8.56 -10.66 -0.43
N SER A 148 7.74 -10.11 0.46
CA SER A 148 6.34 -9.77 0.21
C SER A 148 5.94 -8.53 1.01
N ILE A 149 4.96 -7.77 0.51
CA ILE A 149 4.38 -6.63 1.21
C ILE A 149 2.88 -6.78 1.32
N ASP A 150 2.28 -6.09 2.29
CA ASP A 150 0.85 -5.94 2.42
C ASP A 150 0.30 -5.00 1.34
N GLY A 151 -0.84 -5.36 0.76
CA GLY A 151 -1.51 -4.59 -0.28
C GLY A 151 -2.26 -3.35 0.21
N CYS A 152 -2.38 -3.15 1.52
CA CYS A 152 -3.15 -2.04 2.08
C CYS A 152 -2.61 -0.67 1.64
N TRP A 153 -1.29 -0.54 1.51
CA TRP A 153 -0.62 0.64 0.99
C TRP A 153 0.68 0.27 0.29
N MET A 154 0.80 0.64 -0.97
CA MET A 154 1.96 0.36 -1.82
C MET A 154 2.31 1.57 -2.67
N ALA A 155 3.60 1.87 -2.83
CA ALA A 155 4.08 2.89 -3.76
C ALA A 155 5.07 2.31 -4.77
N THR A 156 4.97 2.72 -6.04
CA THR A 156 5.83 2.25 -7.13
C THR A 156 6.01 3.34 -8.20
N LYS A 157 6.91 3.11 -9.14
CA LYS A 157 7.03 3.92 -10.36
C LYS A 157 6.03 3.45 -11.41
N LYS A 158 5.39 4.38 -12.12
CA LYS A 158 4.42 4.07 -13.17
C LYS A 158 4.98 3.15 -14.25
N GLU A 159 6.23 3.36 -14.68
CA GLU A 159 6.90 2.49 -15.65
C GLU A 159 6.98 1.03 -15.19
N ILE A 160 7.26 0.81 -13.88
CA ILE A 160 7.34 -0.53 -13.31
C ILE A 160 5.93 -1.14 -13.22
N ALA A 161 4.93 -0.38 -12.78
CA ALA A 161 3.56 -0.85 -12.74
C ALA A 161 3.06 -1.24 -14.13
N LEU A 162 3.30 -0.42 -15.16
CA LEU A 162 2.92 -0.72 -16.55
C LEU A 162 3.62 -1.98 -17.10
N ALA A 163 4.90 -2.18 -16.79
CA ALA A 163 5.64 -3.36 -17.21
C ALA A 163 5.14 -4.65 -16.55
N ASN A 164 4.41 -4.56 -15.43
CA ASN A 164 3.93 -5.69 -14.62
C ASN A 164 2.41 -5.81 -14.56
N ILE A 165 1.67 -5.13 -15.43
CA ILE A 165 0.18 -5.14 -15.45
C ILE A 165 -0.39 -6.56 -15.47
N THR A 166 0.25 -7.50 -16.17
CA THR A 166 -0.17 -8.92 -16.20
C THR A 166 0.19 -9.69 -14.93
N ASN A 167 1.14 -9.20 -14.14
CA ASN A 167 1.66 -9.86 -12.94
C ASN A 167 1.06 -9.30 -11.65
N ILE A 168 0.47 -8.10 -11.67
CA ILE A 168 -0.20 -7.52 -10.48
C ILE A 168 -1.36 -8.41 -10.01
N SER A 169 -2.05 -9.08 -10.92
CA SER A 169 -3.08 -10.06 -10.56
C SER A 169 -2.57 -11.27 -9.76
N LEU A 170 -1.30 -11.60 -9.87
CA LEU A 170 -0.66 -12.70 -9.10
C LEU A 170 -0.19 -12.24 -7.71
N LEU A 171 0.14 -10.96 -7.53
CA LEU A 171 0.62 -10.41 -6.26
C LEU A 171 -0.51 -10.10 -5.27
N LEU A 172 -1.74 -9.89 -5.76
CA LEU A 172 -2.90 -9.48 -4.95
C LEU A 172 -3.93 -10.61 -4.71
N LEU A 173 -3.73 -11.81 -5.26
CA LEU A 173 -4.62 -12.97 -5.03
C LEU A 173 -4.51 -13.57 -3.61
N GLU A 174 -3.78 -12.94 -2.71
CA GLU A 174 -3.47 -13.51 -1.39
C GLU A 174 -4.00 -12.68 -0.21
N THR A 175 -4.99 -11.83 -0.42
CA THR A 175 -5.57 -10.99 0.65
C THR A 175 -7.03 -11.34 0.99
N ASP A 176 -7.42 -12.62 0.92
CA ASP A 176 -8.66 -13.11 1.54
C ASP A 176 -8.41 -13.68 2.94
#